data_e4e473dfd6f137636b89905fc346fba8
#
_entry.id   e4e473dfd6f137636b89905fc346fba8
#
_cell.length_a   1.000
_cell.length_b   1.000
_cell.length_c   1.000
_cell.angle_alpha   90.00
_cell.angle_beta   90.00
_cell.angle_gamma   90.00
#
_symmetry.space_group_name_H-M   'P 1'
#
loop_
_entity.id
_entity.type
_entity.pdbx_description
1 polymer ?
#
loop_
_entity_poly.entity_id
_entity_poly.type
_entity_poly.pdbx_seq_one_letter_code
_entity_poly.pdbx_strand_id
1 'polypeptide(L)'
;MAARPTVLLSALIFCLYGCHAARGECSNVTLLSTQVDTLLAEYDRDAAPAQRVLVTLALDVRHAAVDEPRAVMRLLADLKMSWQEPRVKWNASEWGCGTALTAVERLWRPDIELLNAAATNLGDAGLRARLDAVGAVYWISRLDVTVPLDLALHDWPSDVQSCTFKFGSRIYNDDELVLDISEFKHAVVFEAGAWEIQSVSGAAGAWRRGDADVSTAAWTVRVSRRAPAHALAAATVLVAAALLLLAAAALPPLQRPPLAAAASFIAALWMITTLVRLPGSSSSPRALAVMCGVCVCGALSGACAALVLRVARLSTPPPQALRTLLSSLSTVCKLTPSPESCGSSESGAWAALARLLDRALSAALLLTLFVLLAVQLF
;
A
#
# COMPACT_ATOMS: atom_id res chain seq x y z
N MET A 1 46.60 9.47 -54.24
CA MET A 1 45.69 8.34 -54.56
C MET A 1 44.73 8.15 -53.40
N ALA A 2 43.56 8.72 -53.50
CA ALA A 2 42.55 8.68 -52.45
C ALA A 2 41.56 7.56 -52.74
N ALA A 3 41.49 6.55 -51.86
CA ALA A 3 40.53 5.45 -51.95
C ALA A 3 39.11 5.98 -51.63
N ARG A 4 38.18 5.66 -52.50
CA ARG A 4 36.79 6.14 -52.47
C ARG A 4 36.03 5.64 -51.20
N PRO A 5 35.34 6.50 -50.46
CA PRO A 5 34.62 6.15 -49.23
C PRO A 5 33.36 5.27 -49.43
N THR A 6 32.99 4.99 -50.67
CA THR A 6 31.79 4.21 -51.04
C THR A 6 31.93 2.71 -50.82
N VAL A 7 33.15 2.16 -50.82
CA VAL A 7 33.39 0.72 -50.62
C VAL A 7 33.36 0.31 -49.14
N LEU A 8 33.75 1.25 -48.25
CA LEU A 8 33.69 1.01 -46.79
C LEU A 8 32.26 1.09 -46.24
N LEU A 9 31.40 1.92 -46.85
CA LEU A 9 30.01 2.04 -46.43
C LEU A 9 29.16 0.79 -46.79
N SER A 10 29.43 0.18 -47.96
CA SER A 10 28.75 -1.06 -48.38
C SER A 10 29.17 -2.27 -47.56
N ALA A 11 30.43 -2.34 -47.12
CA ALA A 11 30.88 -3.44 -46.23
C ALA A 11 30.32 -3.31 -44.81
N LEU A 12 30.14 -2.09 -44.28
CA LEU A 12 29.50 -1.86 -42.98
C LEU A 12 27.99 -2.13 -42.99
N ILE A 13 27.30 -1.83 -44.08
CA ILE A 13 25.88 -2.15 -44.27
C ILE A 13 25.68 -3.66 -44.38
N PHE A 14 26.59 -4.39 -45.06
CA PHE A 14 26.52 -5.85 -45.12
C PHE A 14 26.80 -6.54 -43.78
N CYS A 15 27.69 -5.98 -42.93
CA CYS A 15 27.88 -6.44 -41.55
C CYS A 15 26.72 -6.17 -40.62
N LEU A 16 25.99 -5.06 -40.82
CA LEU A 16 24.80 -4.73 -40.00
C LEU A 16 23.57 -5.54 -40.39
N TYR A 17 23.45 -6.00 -41.61
CA TYR A 17 22.38 -6.92 -42.05
C TYR A 17 22.70 -8.40 -41.84
N GLY A 18 23.97 -8.76 -41.61
CA GLY A 18 24.42 -10.16 -41.42
C GLY A 18 24.28 -10.72 -40.02
N CYS A 19 23.88 -9.88 -39.02
CA CYS A 19 23.68 -10.33 -37.62
C CYS A 19 22.21 -10.39 -37.18
N HIS A 20 21.27 -10.47 -38.10
CA HIS A 20 19.99 -11.11 -37.78
C HIS A 20 20.28 -12.61 -37.76
N ALA A 21 20.51 -13.16 -36.57
CA ALA A 21 20.43 -14.60 -36.35
C ALA A 21 19.11 -15.05 -36.98
N ALA A 22 19.20 -15.80 -38.05
CA ALA A 22 18.08 -16.45 -38.72
C ALA A 22 17.35 -17.23 -37.64
N ARG A 23 16.24 -16.69 -37.11
CA ARG A 23 15.24 -17.48 -36.43
C ARG A 23 14.78 -18.47 -37.49
N GLY A 24 15.33 -19.68 -37.42
CA GLY A 24 15.01 -20.75 -38.36
C GLY A 24 13.49 -20.93 -38.35
N GLU A 25 12.80 -20.39 -39.35
CA GLU A 25 11.42 -20.72 -39.60
C GLU A 25 11.39 -22.22 -39.82
N CYS A 26 10.58 -22.94 -39.02
CA CYS A 26 10.41 -24.36 -39.15
C CYS A 26 9.92 -24.71 -40.55
N SER A 27 10.69 -25.44 -41.31
CA SER A 27 10.39 -25.73 -42.71
C SER A 27 9.16 -26.64 -42.88
N ASN A 28 8.81 -27.45 -41.87
CA ASN A 28 7.63 -28.32 -41.89
C ASN A 28 7.07 -28.57 -40.49
N VAL A 29 5.97 -27.86 -40.16
CA VAL A 29 5.29 -27.95 -38.86
C VAL A 29 4.67 -29.33 -38.60
N THR A 30 4.18 -30.02 -39.64
CA THR A 30 3.57 -31.34 -39.50
C THR A 30 4.60 -32.41 -39.16
N LEU A 31 5.76 -32.36 -39.80
CA LEU A 31 6.87 -33.26 -39.50
C LEU A 31 7.37 -33.03 -38.09
N LEU A 32 7.51 -31.80 -37.66
CA LEU A 32 7.91 -31.44 -36.31
C LEU A 32 6.96 -32.01 -35.24
N SER A 33 5.64 -31.93 -35.48
CA SER A 33 4.64 -32.48 -34.56
C SER A 33 4.82 -34.02 -34.42
N THR A 34 5.01 -34.73 -35.52
CA THR A 34 5.25 -36.18 -35.50
C THR A 34 6.58 -36.55 -34.81
N GLN A 35 7.62 -35.72 -34.99
CA GLN A 35 8.91 -35.92 -34.32
C GLN A 35 8.80 -35.72 -32.82
N VAL A 36 8.09 -34.69 -32.39
CA VAL A 36 7.80 -34.44 -30.95
C VAL A 36 6.96 -35.58 -30.37
N ASP A 37 5.97 -36.10 -31.10
CA ASP A 37 5.17 -37.23 -30.65
C ASP A 37 6.04 -38.50 -30.47
N THR A 38 6.96 -38.74 -31.37
CA THR A 38 7.92 -39.85 -31.26
C THR A 38 8.84 -39.65 -30.06
N LEU A 39 9.36 -38.44 -29.84
CA LEU A 39 10.23 -38.11 -28.71
C LEU A 39 9.55 -38.32 -27.37
N LEU A 40 8.24 -38.03 -27.30
CA LEU A 40 7.45 -38.18 -26.10
C LEU A 40 6.76 -39.54 -25.94
N ALA A 41 6.97 -40.47 -26.85
CA ALA A 41 6.34 -41.79 -26.80
C ALA A 41 6.80 -42.62 -25.59
N GLU A 42 8.09 -42.55 -25.23
CA GLU A 42 8.69 -43.24 -24.08
C GLU A 42 8.96 -42.30 -22.87
N TYR A 43 8.42 -41.09 -22.94
CA TYR A 43 8.66 -40.10 -21.91
C TYR A 43 7.77 -40.35 -20.69
N ASP A 44 8.38 -40.54 -19.52
CA ASP A 44 7.69 -40.64 -18.24
C ASP A 44 7.51 -39.24 -17.63
N ARG A 45 6.28 -38.75 -17.68
CA ARG A 45 5.88 -37.42 -17.13
C ARG A 45 5.81 -37.38 -15.61
N ASP A 46 5.71 -38.54 -14.96
CA ASP A 46 5.56 -38.62 -13.50
C ASP A 46 6.93 -38.63 -12.80
N ALA A 47 7.99 -38.93 -13.54
CA ALA A 47 9.36 -38.88 -13.05
C ALA A 47 9.98 -37.49 -13.25
N ALA A 48 10.59 -36.91 -12.19
CA ALA A 48 11.36 -35.69 -12.30
C ALA A 48 12.53 -35.78 -13.26
N PRO A 49 12.92 -34.71 -13.97
CA PRO A 49 13.98 -34.72 -14.98
C PRO A 49 15.39 -34.99 -14.42
N ALA A 50 15.60 -34.72 -13.13
CA ALA A 50 16.85 -34.92 -12.41
C ALA A 50 16.57 -35.08 -10.91
N GLN A 51 17.57 -35.54 -10.14
CA GLN A 51 17.47 -35.62 -8.69
C GLN A 51 17.27 -34.23 -8.06
N ARG A 52 17.87 -33.19 -8.65
CA ARG A 52 17.71 -31.79 -8.26
C ARG A 52 17.37 -30.97 -9.49
N VAL A 53 16.17 -30.38 -9.48
CA VAL A 53 15.67 -29.59 -10.60
C VAL A 53 15.70 -28.11 -10.23
N LEU A 54 16.38 -27.30 -11.04
CA LEU A 54 16.32 -25.83 -10.93
C LEU A 54 15.18 -25.32 -11.80
N VAL A 55 14.23 -24.62 -11.17
CA VAL A 55 13.13 -23.95 -11.86
C VAL A 55 13.29 -22.44 -11.70
N THR A 56 13.48 -21.76 -12.82
CA THR A 56 13.54 -20.30 -12.86
C THR A 56 12.15 -19.73 -13.04
N LEU A 57 11.77 -18.81 -12.15
CA LEU A 57 10.47 -18.18 -12.10
C LEU A 57 10.54 -16.70 -12.48
N ALA A 58 9.52 -16.22 -13.17
CA ALA A 58 9.28 -14.79 -13.36
C ALA A 58 7.78 -14.51 -13.23
N LEU A 59 7.42 -13.39 -12.63
CA LEU A 59 6.03 -13.01 -12.38
C LEU A 59 5.72 -11.71 -13.12
N ASP A 60 4.83 -11.77 -14.12
CA ASP A 60 4.30 -10.58 -14.78
C ASP A 60 2.98 -10.19 -14.11
N VAL A 61 3.01 -9.14 -13.29
CA VAL A 61 1.82 -8.64 -12.61
C VAL A 61 0.95 -7.86 -13.59
N ARG A 62 -0.29 -8.30 -13.77
CA ARG A 62 -1.27 -7.66 -14.63
C ARG A 62 -2.17 -6.70 -13.88
N HIS A 63 -2.60 -7.10 -12.69
CA HIS A 63 -3.48 -6.30 -11.83
C HIS A 63 -3.31 -6.72 -10.37
N ALA A 64 -3.32 -5.74 -9.47
CA ALA A 64 -3.37 -5.98 -8.04
C ALA A 64 -4.43 -5.06 -7.42
N ALA A 65 -5.27 -5.62 -6.56
CA ALA A 65 -6.32 -4.87 -5.87
C ALA A 65 -6.47 -5.36 -4.43
N VAL A 66 -6.81 -4.45 -3.53
CA VAL A 66 -7.12 -4.76 -2.14
C VAL A 66 -8.64 -4.84 -1.98
N ASP A 67 -9.12 -5.98 -1.49
CA ASP A 67 -10.49 -6.17 -1.01
C ASP A 67 -10.48 -5.85 0.50
N GLU A 68 -10.80 -4.60 0.82
CA GLU A 68 -10.73 -4.07 2.18
C GLU A 68 -11.68 -4.78 3.15
N PRO A 69 -12.97 -5.05 2.79
CA PRO A 69 -13.89 -5.77 3.67
C PRO A 69 -13.44 -7.17 4.06
N ARG A 70 -12.71 -7.85 3.16
CA ARG A 70 -12.20 -9.21 3.42
C ARG A 70 -10.78 -9.23 3.94
N ALA A 71 -10.12 -8.09 3.97
CA ALA A 71 -8.70 -7.95 4.33
C ALA A 71 -7.80 -8.90 3.53
N VAL A 72 -7.94 -8.88 2.19
CA VAL A 72 -7.13 -9.69 1.27
C VAL A 72 -6.62 -8.84 0.11
N MET A 73 -5.45 -9.19 -0.42
CA MET A 73 -4.96 -8.67 -1.70
C MET A 73 -5.18 -9.72 -2.79
N ARG A 74 -5.88 -9.33 -3.85
CA ARG A 74 -6.06 -10.12 -5.07
C ARG A 74 -4.99 -9.74 -6.08
N LEU A 75 -4.35 -10.75 -6.65
CA LEU A 75 -3.32 -10.61 -7.67
C LEU A 75 -3.72 -11.39 -8.92
N LEU A 76 -3.79 -10.70 -10.06
CA LEU A 76 -3.86 -11.29 -11.38
C LEU A 76 -2.48 -11.17 -12.04
N ALA A 77 -1.86 -12.30 -12.35
CA ALA A 77 -0.51 -12.33 -12.89
C ALA A 77 -0.31 -13.51 -13.85
N ASP A 78 0.74 -13.42 -14.66
CA ASP A 78 1.25 -14.56 -15.42
C ASP A 78 2.55 -15.05 -14.74
N LEU A 79 2.54 -16.27 -14.24
CA LEU A 79 3.73 -16.94 -13.70
C LEU A 79 4.42 -17.68 -14.86
N LYS A 80 5.61 -17.21 -15.18
CA LYS A 80 6.49 -17.84 -16.18
C LYS A 80 7.43 -18.78 -15.47
N MET A 81 7.53 -20.00 -15.96
CA MET A 81 8.37 -21.05 -15.43
C MET A 81 9.29 -21.57 -16.51
N SER A 82 10.54 -21.78 -16.18
CA SER A 82 11.48 -22.47 -17.07
C SER A 82 12.35 -23.44 -16.30
N TRP A 83 12.59 -24.62 -16.89
CA TRP A 83 13.45 -25.66 -16.34
C TRP A 83 14.15 -26.45 -17.46
N GLN A 84 15.14 -27.24 -17.11
CA GLN A 84 15.83 -28.12 -18.04
C GLN A 84 15.20 -29.52 -18.00
N GLU A 85 14.86 -30.05 -19.18
CA GLU A 85 14.33 -31.38 -19.41
C GLU A 85 15.28 -32.16 -20.33
N PRO A 86 16.30 -32.82 -19.76
CA PRO A 86 17.34 -33.45 -20.54
C PRO A 86 16.85 -34.60 -21.47
N ARG A 87 15.68 -35.18 -21.15
CA ARG A 87 15.06 -36.26 -21.89
C ARG A 87 14.41 -35.82 -23.20
N VAL A 88 14.18 -34.49 -23.34
CA VAL A 88 13.51 -33.91 -24.50
C VAL A 88 14.48 -33.02 -25.27
N LYS A 89 15.49 -33.61 -25.90
CA LYS A 89 16.50 -32.95 -26.71
C LYS A 89 16.48 -33.47 -28.14
N TRP A 90 16.74 -32.57 -29.10
CA TRP A 90 16.86 -32.93 -30.50
C TRP A 90 17.94 -32.13 -31.20
N ASN A 91 18.34 -32.58 -32.36
CA ASN A 91 19.25 -31.86 -33.23
C ASN A 91 18.44 -30.84 -34.09
N ALA A 92 18.59 -29.54 -33.80
CA ALA A 92 17.87 -28.50 -34.52
C ALA A 92 18.14 -28.47 -36.02
N SER A 93 19.34 -28.93 -36.45
CA SER A 93 19.72 -28.99 -37.88
C SER A 93 19.00 -30.12 -38.61
N GLU A 94 18.79 -31.24 -37.94
CA GLU A 94 18.08 -32.41 -38.52
C GLU A 94 16.57 -32.17 -38.58
N TRP A 95 16.01 -31.54 -37.54
CA TRP A 95 14.58 -31.25 -37.49
C TRP A 95 14.20 -29.96 -38.23
N GLY A 96 15.18 -29.16 -38.65
CA GLY A 96 14.92 -27.87 -39.28
C GLY A 96 14.22 -26.83 -38.37
N CYS A 97 14.17 -27.12 -37.07
CA CYS A 97 13.50 -26.31 -36.07
C CYS A 97 14.26 -26.29 -34.75
N GLY A 98 14.45 -25.09 -34.20
CA GLY A 98 15.08 -24.89 -32.89
C GLY A 98 14.12 -24.92 -31.71
N THR A 99 12.81 -24.78 -31.98
CA THR A 99 11.76 -24.74 -30.93
C THR A 99 10.52 -25.52 -31.37
N ALA A 100 9.83 -26.13 -30.42
CA ALA A 100 8.59 -26.86 -30.65
C ALA A 100 7.54 -26.46 -29.57
N LEU A 101 6.26 -26.66 -29.88
CA LEU A 101 5.15 -26.48 -28.94
C LEU A 101 4.49 -27.82 -28.66
N THR A 102 4.29 -28.16 -27.40
CA THR A 102 3.56 -29.36 -26.99
C THR A 102 2.52 -29.04 -25.92
N ALA A 103 1.55 -29.95 -25.72
CA ALA A 103 0.64 -29.82 -24.58
C ALA A 103 1.43 -30.00 -23.27
N VAL A 104 1.24 -29.08 -22.32
CA VAL A 104 1.99 -29.11 -21.04
C VAL A 104 1.68 -30.38 -20.23
N GLU A 105 0.50 -30.97 -20.39
CA GLU A 105 0.07 -32.19 -19.72
C GLU A 105 0.91 -33.45 -20.11
N ARG A 106 1.63 -33.36 -21.21
CA ARG A 106 2.52 -34.43 -21.68
C ARG A 106 3.91 -34.36 -21.05
N LEU A 107 4.22 -33.30 -20.35
CA LEU A 107 5.52 -33.06 -19.73
C LEU A 107 5.42 -33.20 -18.21
N TRP A 108 6.55 -33.50 -17.58
CA TRP A 108 6.69 -33.29 -16.15
C TRP A 108 6.51 -31.79 -15.83
N ARG A 109 5.81 -31.52 -14.75
CA ARG A 109 5.56 -30.16 -14.28
C ARG A 109 6.00 -30.01 -12.83
N PRO A 110 6.72 -28.94 -12.49
CA PRO A 110 6.97 -28.64 -11.08
C PRO A 110 5.64 -28.30 -10.37
N ASP A 111 5.43 -28.85 -9.17
CA ASP A 111 4.25 -28.60 -8.32
C ASP A 111 4.41 -27.28 -7.54
N ILE A 112 4.45 -26.17 -8.23
CA ILE A 112 4.62 -24.86 -7.62
C ILE A 112 3.25 -24.27 -7.30
N GLU A 113 3.00 -24.04 -6.02
CA GLU A 113 1.77 -23.49 -5.50
C GLU A 113 2.02 -22.23 -4.67
N LEU A 114 0.97 -21.44 -4.46
CA LEU A 114 0.99 -20.30 -3.54
C LEU A 114 0.79 -20.80 -2.11
N LEU A 115 1.84 -20.75 -1.29
CA LEU A 115 1.88 -21.34 0.05
C LEU A 115 1.01 -20.58 1.08
N ASN A 116 0.80 -19.29 0.88
CA ASN A 116 0.03 -18.41 1.78
C ASN A 116 -1.30 -17.95 1.17
N ALA A 117 -1.88 -18.73 0.27
CA ALA A 117 -3.15 -18.41 -0.35
C ALA A 117 -4.33 -18.45 0.63
N ALA A 118 -5.21 -17.44 0.56
CA ALA A 118 -6.56 -17.50 1.14
C ALA A 118 -7.53 -18.21 0.18
N ALA A 119 -7.38 -17.96 -1.13
CA ALA A 119 -8.07 -18.67 -2.19
C ALA A 119 -7.21 -18.67 -3.46
N THR A 120 -7.25 -19.75 -4.20
CA THR A 120 -6.61 -19.88 -5.52
C THR A 120 -7.67 -20.24 -6.53
N ASN A 121 -7.86 -19.36 -7.52
CA ASN A 121 -8.47 -19.75 -8.78
C ASN A 121 -7.29 -19.95 -9.74
N LEU A 122 -6.94 -21.19 -10.01
CA LEU A 122 -6.06 -21.51 -11.11
C LEU A 122 -6.83 -21.09 -12.37
N GLY A 123 -6.49 -19.90 -12.89
CA GLY A 123 -6.92 -19.49 -14.21
C GLY A 123 -6.45 -20.50 -15.25
N ASP A 124 -6.84 -20.30 -16.52
CA ASP A 124 -6.40 -21.17 -17.61
C ASP A 124 -4.87 -21.36 -17.55
N ALA A 125 -4.44 -22.44 -16.93
CA ALA A 125 -3.06 -22.88 -17.02
C ALA A 125 -2.75 -23.00 -18.51
N GLY A 126 -1.73 -22.30 -18.99
CA GLY A 126 -1.39 -22.29 -20.39
C GLY A 126 -1.33 -23.73 -20.92
N LEU A 127 -2.19 -24.04 -21.90
CA LEU A 127 -2.36 -25.40 -22.42
C LEU A 127 -1.08 -25.94 -23.06
N ARG A 128 -0.16 -25.07 -23.46
CA ARG A 128 1.05 -25.44 -24.21
C ARG A 128 2.32 -24.90 -23.55
N ALA A 129 3.34 -25.74 -23.57
CA ALA A 129 4.71 -25.37 -23.24
C ALA A 129 5.53 -25.26 -24.52
N ARG A 130 6.54 -24.39 -24.51
CA ARG A 130 7.55 -24.28 -25.55
C ARG A 130 8.77 -25.11 -25.11
N LEU A 131 9.21 -25.95 -25.99
CA LEU A 131 10.44 -26.74 -25.89
C LEU A 131 11.51 -26.09 -26.75
N ASP A 132 12.74 -26.08 -26.26
CA ASP A 132 13.92 -25.72 -27.04
C ASP A 132 14.72 -27.00 -27.37
N ALA A 133 15.43 -27.01 -28.50
CA ALA A 133 16.23 -28.10 -28.94
C ALA A 133 17.28 -28.55 -27.92
N VAL A 134 17.74 -27.65 -27.04
CA VAL A 134 18.68 -28.00 -25.95
C VAL A 134 17.98 -28.58 -24.71
N GLY A 135 16.67 -28.78 -24.75
CA GLY A 135 15.88 -29.35 -23.67
C GLY A 135 15.40 -28.35 -22.64
N ALA A 136 15.41 -27.05 -22.94
CA ALA A 136 14.77 -26.07 -22.08
C ALA A 136 13.26 -26.05 -22.31
N VAL A 137 12.49 -26.06 -21.21
CA VAL A 137 11.03 -25.97 -21.22
C VAL A 137 10.63 -24.60 -20.71
N TYR A 138 9.72 -23.93 -21.40
CA TYR A 138 9.13 -22.65 -21.02
C TYR A 138 7.62 -22.77 -20.96
N TRP A 139 7.07 -22.47 -19.80
CA TRP A 139 5.63 -22.53 -19.58
C TRP A 139 5.13 -21.28 -18.87
N ILE A 140 3.93 -20.83 -19.23
CA ILE A 140 3.27 -19.67 -18.63
C ILE A 140 1.93 -20.12 -18.07
N SER A 141 1.72 -19.91 -16.78
CA SER A 141 0.46 -20.15 -16.10
C SER A 141 -0.15 -18.84 -15.64
N ARG A 142 -1.43 -18.62 -15.95
CA ARG A 142 -2.18 -17.47 -15.45
C ARG A 142 -2.67 -17.74 -14.04
N LEU A 143 -2.45 -16.78 -13.14
CA LEU A 143 -2.84 -16.85 -11.74
C LEU A 143 -3.88 -15.78 -11.44
N ASP A 144 -4.94 -16.17 -10.72
CA ASP A 144 -5.87 -15.27 -10.03
C ASP A 144 -5.92 -15.73 -8.57
N VAL A 145 -5.17 -15.07 -7.73
CA VAL A 145 -4.92 -15.52 -6.36
C VAL A 145 -5.21 -14.42 -5.35
N THR A 146 -5.62 -14.82 -4.16
CA THR A 146 -5.83 -13.92 -3.03
C THR A 146 -5.02 -14.36 -1.83
N VAL A 147 -4.42 -13.38 -1.14
CA VAL A 147 -3.61 -13.59 0.06
C VAL A 147 -4.16 -12.72 1.18
N PRO A 148 -4.22 -13.21 2.44
CA PRO A 148 -4.59 -12.40 3.58
C PRO A 148 -3.64 -11.20 3.71
N LEU A 149 -4.22 -10.04 4.06
CA LEU A 149 -3.51 -8.77 4.19
C LEU A 149 -3.82 -8.14 5.54
N ASP A 150 -2.80 -7.77 6.29
CA ASP A 150 -2.96 -6.86 7.44
C ASP A 150 -2.98 -5.42 6.93
N LEU A 151 -4.15 -4.77 7.05
CA LEU A 151 -4.37 -3.44 6.52
C LEU A 151 -3.66 -2.39 7.37
N ALA A 152 -2.70 -1.70 6.77
CA ALA A 152 -1.99 -0.56 7.36
C ALA A 152 -2.74 0.75 7.03
N LEU A 153 -3.71 1.14 7.87
CA LEU A 153 -4.55 2.31 7.64
C LEU A 153 -4.02 3.60 8.30
N HIS A 154 -2.80 3.59 8.84
CA HIS A 154 -2.23 4.74 9.55
C HIS A 154 -2.29 6.04 8.74
N ASP A 155 -1.92 5.97 7.46
CA ASP A 155 -1.85 7.12 6.55
C ASP A 155 -3.10 7.26 5.67
N TRP A 156 -4.20 6.57 6.03
CA TRP A 156 -5.45 6.72 5.29
C TRP A 156 -5.87 8.20 5.19
N PRO A 157 -6.35 8.69 4.02
CA PRO A 157 -6.73 7.99 2.80
C PRO A 157 -5.63 7.84 1.74
N SER A 158 -4.37 8.14 2.04
CA SER A 158 -3.21 8.02 1.15
C SER A 158 -2.30 6.86 1.54
N ASP A 159 -2.90 5.77 2.01
CA ASP A 159 -2.21 4.60 2.52
C ASP A 159 -1.57 3.75 1.42
N VAL A 160 -0.47 3.10 1.77
CA VAL A 160 0.23 2.12 0.95
C VAL A 160 0.10 0.76 1.61
N GLN A 161 -0.41 -0.21 0.84
CA GLN A 161 -0.54 -1.59 1.28
C GLN A 161 0.56 -2.45 0.67
N SER A 162 1.06 -3.43 1.42
CA SER A 162 2.13 -4.32 0.97
C SER A 162 1.76 -5.76 1.29
N CYS A 163 1.80 -6.62 0.27
CA CYS A 163 1.50 -8.03 0.43
C CYS A 163 2.58 -8.88 -0.23
N THR A 164 2.95 -9.99 0.40
CA THR A 164 3.94 -10.93 -0.11
C THR A 164 3.27 -12.23 -0.54
N PHE A 165 3.46 -12.59 -1.79
CA PHE A 165 2.98 -13.84 -2.41
C PHE A 165 4.14 -14.85 -2.40
N LYS A 166 4.00 -15.95 -1.63
CA LYS A 166 5.05 -16.95 -1.45
C LYS A 166 4.73 -18.21 -2.23
N PHE A 167 5.54 -18.52 -3.24
CA PHE A 167 5.44 -19.73 -4.05
C PHE A 167 6.46 -20.75 -3.60
N GLY A 168 6.07 -22.02 -3.66
CA GLY A 168 6.93 -23.15 -3.30
C GLY A 168 6.25 -24.47 -3.58
N SER A 169 6.99 -25.58 -3.41
CA SER A 169 6.43 -26.92 -3.52
C SER A 169 5.84 -27.37 -2.17
N ARG A 170 4.78 -28.16 -2.24
CA ARG A 170 4.27 -28.88 -1.07
C ARG A 170 4.90 -30.24 -0.89
N ILE A 171 5.47 -30.80 -1.94
CA ILE A 171 5.99 -32.16 -1.97
C ILE A 171 7.51 -32.15 -1.91
N TYR A 172 8.17 -31.42 -2.82
CA TYR A 172 9.62 -31.41 -2.96
C TYR A 172 10.31 -30.53 -1.92
N ASN A 173 11.45 -31.00 -1.44
CA ASN A 173 12.35 -30.23 -0.58
C ASN A 173 13.38 -29.47 -1.45
N ASP A 174 14.25 -28.67 -0.84
CA ASP A 174 15.23 -27.82 -1.55
C ASP A 174 16.41 -28.63 -2.14
N ASP A 175 16.62 -29.87 -1.70
CA ASP A 175 17.56 -30.81 -2.29
C ASP A 175 17.03 -31.45 -3.61
N GLU A 176 15.70 -31.43 -3.80
CA GLU A 176 15.04 -32.01 -5.00
C GLU A 176 14.58 -30.88 -5.97
N LEU A 177 14.02 -29.78 -5.47
CA LEU A 177 13.49 -28.67 -6.27
C LEU A 177 13.99 -27.33 -5.75
N VAL A 178 14.74 -26.62 -6.59
CA VAL A 178 15.24 -25.27 -6.29
C VAL A 178 14.52 -24.25 -7.13
N LEU A 179 13.99 -23.23 -6.47
CA LEU A 179 13.36 -22.08 -7.12
C LEU A 179 14.33 -20.91 -7.18
N ASP A 180 14.49 -20.36 -8.37
CA ASP A 180 15.25 -19.14 -8.61
C ASP A 180 14.38 -18.11 -9.31
N ILE A 181 14.72 -16.82 -9.14
CA ILE A 181 13.97 -15.72 -9.72
C ILE A 181 14.83 -15.07 -10.81
N SER A 182 14.34 -15.12 -12.05
CA SER A 182 14.98 -14.37 -13.14
C SER A 182 14.77 -12.87 -12.96
N GLU A 183 15.65 -12.06 -13.56
CA GLU A 183 15.51 -10.61 -13.59
C GLU A 183 14.11 -10.18 -14.03
N PHE A 184 13.46 -9.42 -13.17
CA PHE A 184 12.06 -9.09 -13.25
C PHE A 184 11.84 -7.77 -13.98
N LYS A 185 11.12 -7.82 -15.09
CA LYS A 185 10.52 -6.63 -15.72
C LYS A 185 9.00 -6.74 -15.57
N HIS A 186 8.42 -5.99 -14.63
CA HIS A 186 6.97 -5.94 -14.54
C HIS A 186 6.40 -5.09 -15.68
N ALA A 187 5.57 -5.70 -16.50
CA ALA A 187 4.69 -4.95 -17.37
C ALA A 187 3.40 -4.72 -16.60
N VAL A 188 3.14 -3.50 -16.14
CA VAL A 188 1.84 -3.10 -15.62
C VAL A 188 0.93 -2.91 -16.83
N VAL A 189 0.06 -3.89 -17.08
CA VAL A 189 -0.78 -3.88 -18.29
C VAL A 189 -2.10 -3.16 -18.05
N PHE A 190 -2.58 -3.08 -16.79
CA PHE A 190 -3.84 -2.41 -16.45
C PHE A 190 -3.75 -1.71 -15.09
N GLU A 191 -3.62 -0.40 -15.11
CA GLU A 191 -3.82 0.46 -13.95
C GLU A 191 -5.24 1.03 -13.98
N ALA A 192 -6.22 0.23 -13.58
CA ALA A 192 -7.59 0.68 -13.43
C ALA A 192 -8.06 0.45 -12.00
N GLY A 193 -8.78 1.41 -11.43
CA GLY A 193 -9.41 1.28 -10.12
C GLY A 193 -8.84 2.16 -9.03
N ALA A 194 -9.15 1.80 -7.79
CA ALA A 194 -8.82 2.56 -6.59
C ALA A 194 -7.36 2.39 -6.13
N TRP A 195 -6.60 1.47 -6.71
CA TRP A 195 -5.25 1.10 -6.31
C TRP A 195 -4.27 1.23 -7.47
N GLU A 196 -3.06 1.69 -7.16
CA GLU A 196 -1.94 1.85 -8.09
C GLU A 196 -0.76 1.01 -7.61
N ILE A 197 -0.18 0.22 -8.52
CA ILE A 197 1.00 -0.60 -8.22
C ILE A 197 2.22 0.32 -8.16
N GLN A 198 2.83 0.45 -6.99
CA GLN A 198 4.05 1.24 -6.80
C GLN A 198 5.31 0.45 -7.13
N SER A 199 5.38 -0.79 -6.62
CA SER A 199 6.55 -1.64 -6.84
C SER A 199 6.19 -3.11 -6.69
N VAL A 200 6.93 -3.93 -7.38
CA VAL A 200 6.96 -5.37 -7.24
C VAL A 200 8.42 -5.78 -7.06
N SER A 201 8.71 -6.54 -6.03
CA SER A 201 10.06 -7.04 -5.76
C SER A 201 10.00 -8.53 -5.51
N GLY A 202 10.93 -9.29 -6.13
CA GLY A 202 11.05 -10.73 -5.96
C GLY A 202 12.30 -11.09 -5.16
N ALA A 203 12.21 -12.14 -4.35
CA ALA A 203 13.34 -12.72 -3.63
C ALA A 203 13.17 -14.23 -3.54
N ALA A 204 14.21 -14.96 -3.93
CA ALA A 204 14.31 -16.39 -3.67
C ALA A 204 14.76 -16.60 -2.21
N GLY A 205 14.30 -17.69 -1.60
CA GLY A 205 14.59 -18.00 -0.21
C GLY A 205 14.29 -19.45 0.12
N ALA A 206 14.43 -19.81 1.38
CA ALA A 206 14.04 -21.11 1.90
C ALA A 206 13.04 -20.93 3.05
N TRP A 207 12.14 -21.88 3.17
CA TRP A 207 11.20 -21.97 4.27
C TRP A 207 11.30 -23.33 4.93
N ARG A 208 11.47 -23.35 6.24
CA ARG A 208 11.58 -24.58 7.00
C ARG A 208 10.22 -25.22 7.22
N ARG A 209 10.06 -26.45 6.74
CA ARG A 209 8.86 -27.28 6.92
C ARG A 209 9.22 -28.53 7.74
N GLY A 210 9.03 -28.44 9.07
CA GLY A 210 9.49 -29.50 9.97
C GLY A 210 11.01 -29.61 9.97
N ASP A 211 11.54 -30.77 9.57
CA ASP A 211 12.98 -31.05 9.52
C ASP A 211 13.62 -30.77 8.14
N ALA A 212 12.81 -30.46 7.13
CA ALA A 212 13.27 -30.17 5.77
C ALA A 212 13.12 -28.69 5.41
N ASP A 213 14.03 -28.19 4.60
CA ASP A 213 13.95 -26.88 3.99
C ASP A 213 13.27 -27.00 2.62
N VAL A 214 12.41 -26.04 2.29
CA VAL A 214 11.68 -25.94 1.02
C VAL A 214 12.13 -24.68 0.33
N SER A 215 12.55 -24.79 -0.92
CA SER A 215 12.89 -23.62 -1.73
C SER A 215 11.65 -22.82 -2.04
N THR A 216 11.72 -21.48 -1.85
CA THR A 216 10.61 -20.58 -2.06
C THR A 216 11.00 -19.39 -2.92
N ALA A 217 10.04 -18.93 -3.72
CA ALA A 217 10.12 -17.66 -4.43
C ALA A 217 9.00 -16.74 -3.93
N ALA A 218 9.36 -15.58 -3.44
CA ALA A 218 8.42 -14.63 -2.86
C ALA A 218 8.41 -13.31 -3.64
N TRP A 219 7.21 -12.83 -3.99
CA TRP A 219 7.04 -11.51 -4.58
C TRP A 219 6.25 -10.61 -3.66
N THR A 220 6.84 -9.46 -3.31
CA THR A 220 6.19 -8.42 -2.53
C THR A 220 5.64 -7.36 -3.48
N VAL A 221 4.32 -7.21 -3.46
CA VAL A 221 3.58 -6.22 -4.25
C VAL A 221 3.17 -5.08 -3.34
N ARG A 222 3.55 -3.85 -3.69
CA ARG A 222 3.15 -2.62 -2.98
C ARG A 222 2.18 -1.85 -3.85
N VAL A 223 1.03 -1.50 -3.26
CA VAL A 223 -0.01 -0.73 -3.92
C VAL A 223 -0.37 0.50 -3.09
N SER A 224 -0.58 1.65 -3.74
CA SER A 224 -1.07 2.87 -3.11
C SER A 224 -2.52 3.13 -3.47
N ARG A 225 -3.25 3.71 -2.53
CA ARG A 225 -4.65 4.10 -2.74
C ARG A 225 -4.76 5.37 -3.58
N ARG A 226 -5.61 5.34 -4.60
CA ARG A 226 -6.04 6.51 -5.37
C ARG A 226 -7.32 7.10 -4.77
N ALA A 227 -7.20 7.94 -3.75
CA ALA A 227 -8.36 8.50 -3.07
C ALA A 227 -8.28 10.03 -2.88
N PRO A 228 -8.02 10.84 -3.94
CA PRO A 228 -7.88 12.29 -3.81
C PRO A 228 -9.16 12.96 -3.29
N ALA A 229 -10.34 12.44 -3.63
CA ALA A 229 -11.61 12.96 -3.17
C ALA A 229 -11.79 12.80 -1.64
N HIS A 230 -11.37 11.68 -1.08
CA HIS A 230 -11.42 11.45 0.36
C HIS A 230 -10.43 12.34 1.12
N ALA A 231 -9.23 12.53 0.58
CA ALA A 231 -8.23 13.44 1.14
C ALA A 231 -8.73 14.89 1.13
N LEU A 232 -9.31 15.34 0.02
CA LEU A 232 -9.91 16.67 -0.10
C LEU A 232 -11.06 16.85 0.88
N ALA A 233 -11.96 15.87 1.00
CA ALA A 233 -13.09 15.94 1.94
C ALA A 233 -12.62 16.02 3.39
N ALA A 234 -11.63 15.22 3.79
CA ALA A 234 -11.04 15.27 5.13
C ALA A 234 -10.40 16.66 5.41
N ALA A 235 -9.63 17.19 4.46
CA ALA A 235 -8.98 18.48 4.58
C ALA A 235 -10.02 19.62 4.70
N THR A 236 -11.06 19.63 3.89
CA THR A 236 -12.11 20.68 3.93
C THR A 236 -12.87 20.67 5.25
N VAL A 237 -13.24 19.50 5.78
CA VAL A 237 -13.90 19.37 7.07
C VAL A 237 -12.98 19.83 8.22
N LEU A 238 -11.71 19.43 8.17
CA LEU A 238 -10.73 19.82 9.17
C LEU A 238 -10.53 21.35 9.20
N VAL A 239 -10.35 21.97 8.03
CA VAL A 239 -10.20 23.44 7.91
C VAL A 239 -11.45 24.14 8.39
N ALA A 240 -12.65 23.70 8.01
CA ALA A 240 -13.91 24.30 8.45
C ALA A 240 -14.07 24.24 9.97
N ALA A 241 -13.81 23.08 10.59
CA ALA A 241 -13.90 22.91 12.03
C ALA A 241 -12.84 23.74 12.77
N ALA A 242 -11.61 23.82 12.25
CA ALA A 242 -10.55 24.66 12.81
C ALA A 242 -10.90 26.14 12.76
N LEU A 243 -11.45 26.65 11.65
CA LEU A 243 -11.90 28.02 11.51
C LEU A 243 -13.02 28.36 12.50
N LEU A 244 -13.98 27.44 12.71
CA LEU A 244 -15.04 27.62 13.70
C LEU A 244 -14.48 27.69 15.13
N LEU A 245 -13.48 26.86 15.47
CA LEU A 245 -12.82 26.91 16.78
C LEU A 245 -11.98 28.18 16.97
N LEU A 246 -11.31 28.67 15.95
CA LEU A 246 -10.58 29.94 15.96
C LEU A 246 -11.56 31.12 16.15
N ALA A 247 -12.66 31.13 15.41
CA ALA A 247 -13.71 32.14 15.57
C ALA A 247 -14.33 32.09 16.98
N ALA A 248 -14.61 30.90 17.50
CA ALA A 248 -15.09 30.72 18.87
C ALA A 248 -14.11 31.30 19.90
N ALA A 249 -12.79 31.05 19.74
CA ALA A 249 -11.78 31.60 20.66
C ALA A 249 -11.69 33.13 20.65
N ALA A 250 -12.01 33.79 19.54
CA ALA A 250 -12.04 35.24 19.41
C ALA A 250 -13.28 35.89 20.03
N LEU A 251 -14.36 35.13 20.27
CA LEU A 251 -15.61 35.63 20.81
C LEU A 251 -15.65 35.64 22.36
N PRO A 252 -16.51 36.48 22.97
CA PRO A 252 -16.71 36.43 24.41
C PRO A 252 -17.35 35.10 24.85
N PRO A 253 -17.11 34.61 26.08
CA PRO A 253 -17.52 33.29 26.56
C PRO A 253 -19.00 32.94 26.35
N LEU A 254 -19.88 33.95 26.38
CA LEU A 254 -21.33 33.76 26.19
C LEU A 254 -21.70 33.32 24.76
N GLN A 255 -20.92 33.74 23.76
CA GLN A 255 -21.19 33.51 22.33
C GLN A 255 -20.42 32.32 21.73
N ARG A 256 -19.49 31.73 22.48
CA ARG A 256 -18.64 30.61 22.03
C ARG A 256 -19.35 29.26 21.82
N PRO A 257 -20.30 28.88 22.74
CA PRO A 257 -20.84 27.52 22.72
C PRO A 257 -21.45 27.09 21.38
N PRO A 258 -22.20 27.92 20.65
CA PRO A 258 -22.80 27.48 19.39
C PRO A 258 -21.76 27.20 18.30
N LEU A 259 -20.67 27.97 18.18
CA LEU A 259 -19.62 27.72 17.19
C LEU A 259 -18.78 26.51 17.57
N ALA A 260 -18.47 26.37 18.86
CA ALA A 260 -17.73 25.19 19.35
C ALA A 260 -18.53 23.90 19.16
N ALA A 261 -19.84 23.93 19.41
CA ALA A 261 -20.74 22.81 19.17
C ALA A 261 -20.85 22.47 17.68
N ALA A 262 -20.92 23.48 16.79
CA ALA A 262 -20.94 23.27 15.35
C ALA A 262 -19.66 22.61 14.86
N ALA A 263 -18.49 23.03 15.34
CA ALA A 263 -17.20 22.42 15.01
C ALA A 263 -17.14 20.95 15.46
N SER A 264 -17.55 20.66 16.71
CA SER A 264 -17.63 19.29 17.23
C SER A 264 -18.61 18.43 16.44
N PHE A 265 -19.76 18.98 16.08
CA PHE A 265 -20.79 18.25 15.32
C PHE A 265 -20.30 17.86 13.91
N ILE A 266 -19.67 18.81 13.19
CA ILE A 266 -19.12 18.54 11.85
C ILE A 266 -18.02 17.46 11.93
N ALA A 267 -17.10 17.57 12.90
CA ALA A 267 -16.05 16.57 13.09
C ALA A 267 -16.63 15.19 13.47
N ALA A 268 -17.62 15.14 14.37
CA ALA A 268 -18.29 13.90 14.76
C ALA A 268 -19.04 13.25 13.60
N LEU A 269 -19.75 14.03 12.79
CA LEU A 269 -20.46 13.55 11.62
C LEU A 269 -19.51 12.93 10.60
N TRP A 270 -18.38 13.61 10.33
CA TRP A 270 -17.35 13.08 9.46
C TRP A 270 -16.76 11.78 10.02
N MET A 271 -16.45 11.70 11.32
CA MET A 271 -15.95 10.47 11.95
C MET A 271 -16.92 9.30 11.79
N ILE A 272 -18.21 9.50 12.05
CA ILE A 272 -19.23 8.46 11.93
C ILE A 272 -19.32 7.95 10.49
N THR A 273 -19.37 8.86 9.51
CA THR A 273 -19.45 8.50 8.10
C THR A 273 -18.21 7.76 7.61
N THR A 274 -17.04 8.08 8.18
CA THR A 274 -15.76 7.45 7.86
C THR A 274 -15.68 6.05 8.50
N LEU A 275 -16.05 5.90 9.77
CA LEU A 275 -16.04 4.61 10.49
C LEU A 275 -16.91 3.55 9.83
N VAL A 276 -18.05 3.93 9.26
CA VAL A 276 -18.93 3.00 8.53
C VAL A 276 -18.25 2.41 7.28
N ARG A 277 -17.29 3.14 6.71
CA ARG A 277 -16.58 2.74 5.48
C ARG A 277 -15.23 2.09 5.72
N LEU A 278 -14.62 2.36 6.87
CA LEU A 278 -13.31 1.80 7.21
C LEU A 278 -13.43 0.33 7.64
N PRO A 279 -12.66 -0.57 7.04
CA PRO A 279 -12.55 -1.95 7.52
C PRO A 279 -11.82 -2.01 8.86
N GLY A 280 -11.93 -3.15 9.54
CA GLY A 280 -11.11 -3.44 10.71
C GLY A 280 -9.62 -3.50 10.32
N SER A 281 -8.75 -2.90 11.13
CA SER A 281 -7.31 -2.88 10.90
C SER A 281 -6.55 -2.88 12.22
N SER A 282 -5.28 -3.27 12.18
CA SER A 282 -4.37 -3.24 13.34
C SER A 282 -3.96 -1.81 13.73
N SER A 283 -4.10 -0.84 12.84
CA SER A 283 -3.70 0.57 13.06
C SER A 283 -4.86 1.54 12.80
N SER A 284 -5.02 2.54 13.69
CA SER A 284 -6.03 3.58 13.50
C SER A 284 -5.50 4.68 12.57
N PRO A 285 -6.35 5.22 11.67
CA PRO A 285 -5.99 6.34 10.81
C PRO A 285 -5.64 7.60 11.61
N ARG A 286 -4.52 8.26 11.27
CA ARG A 286 -4.15 9.57 11.84
C ARG A 286 -5.26 10.61 11.66
N ALA A 287 -5.86 10.65 10.49
CA ALA A 287 -6.96 11.58 10.18
C ALA A 287 -8.14 11.43 11.17
N LEU A 288 -8.47 10.18 11.55
CA LEU A 288 -9.53 9.92 12.53
C LEU A 288 -9.14 10.42 13.92
N ALA A 289 -7.90 10.19 14.35
CA ALA A 289 -7.38 10.66 15.64
C ALA A 289 -7.38 12.19 15.75
N VAL A 290 -6.99 12.88 14.68
CA VAL A 290 -7.02 14.35 14.61
C VAL A 290 -8.46 14.88 14.69
N MET A 291 -9.41 14.31 13.96
CA MET A 291 -10.82 14.70 14.02
C MET A 291 -11.44 14.44 15.40
N CYS A 292 -11.06 13.35 16.07
CA CYS A 292 -11.44 13.08 17.46
C CYS A 292 -10.90 14.19 18.37
N GLY A 293 -9.64 14.58 18.21
CA GLY A 293 -9.04 15.69 18.95
C GLY A 293 -9.78 17.02 18.73
N VAL A 294 -10.13 17.33 17.48
CA VAL A 294 -10.91 18.54 17.14
C VAL A 294 -12.30 18.52 17.80
N CYS A 295 -12.97 17.37 17.79
CA CYS A 295 -14.27 17.17 18.44
C CYS A 295 -14.17 17.43 19.95
N VAL A 296 -13.15 16.88 20.61
CA VAL A 296 -12.87 17.09 22.04
C VAL A 296 -12.53 18.53 22.34
N CYS A 297 -11.70 19.20 21.51
CA CYS A 297 -11.39 20.63 21.67
C CYS A 297 -12.64 21.50 21.63
N GLY A 298 -13.59 21.20 20.74
CA GLY A 298 -14.86 21.95 20.67
C GLY A 298 -15.72 21.75 21.92
N ALA A 299 -15.85 20.50 22.40
CA ALA A 299 -16.56 20.21 23.65
C ALA A 299 -15.90 20.90 24.84
N LEU A 300 -14.58 20.88 24.96
CA LEU A 300 -13.82 21.54 26.00
C LEU A 300 -13.98 23.09 25.93
N SER A 301 -13.98 23.66 24.71
CA SER A 301 -14.21 25.09 24.52
C SER A 301 -15.56 25.55 25.09
N GLY A 302 -16.63 24.76 24.85
CA GLY A 302 -17.94 25.01 25.44
C GLY A 302 -17.96 24.89 26.97
N ALA A 303 -17.33 23.84 27.51
CA ALA A 303 -17.22 23.60 28.95
C ALA A 303 -16.42 24.71 29.66
N CYS A 304 -15.30 25.13 29.06
CA CYS A 304 -14.47 26.23 29.56
C CYS A 304 -15.27 27.55 29.59
N ALA A 305 -16.05 27.84 28.53
CA ALA A 305 -16.91 29.03 28.50
C ALA A 305 -17.95 29.02 29.65
N ALA A 306 -18.58 27.87 29.88
CA ALA A 306 -19.52 27.70 30.99
C ALA A 306 -18.85 27.88 32.37
N LEU A 307 -17.66 27.34 32.57
CA LEU A 307 -16.85 27.49 33.77
C LEU A 307 -16.50 28.94 34.04
N VAL A 308 -15.98 29.65 33.02
CA VAL A 308 -15.63 31.08 33.11
C VAL A 308 -16.82 31.94 33.49
N LEU A 309 -17.97 31.69 32.85
CA LEU A 309 -19.22 32.40 33.18
C LEU A 309 -19.71 32.14 34.61
N ARG A 310 -19.54 30.89 35.09
CA ARG A 310 -19.87 30.54 36.47
C ARG A 310 -18.97 31.25 37.47
N VAL A 311 -17.66 31.28 37.22
CA VAL A 311 -16.67 31.97 38.05
C VAL A 311 -16.98 33.51 38.11
N ALA A 312 -17.29 34.09 36.94
CA ALA A 312 -17.62 35.52 36.86
C ALA A 312 -18.89 35.91 37.66
N ARG A 313 -19.80 34.96 37.93
CA ARG A 313 -21.06 35.16 38.66
C ARG A 313 -20.97 34.88 40.17
N LEU A 314 -19.79 34.48 40.68
CA LEU A 314 -19.63 34.20 42.10
C LEU A 314 -19.76 35.49 42.92
N SER A 315 -20.59 35.44 43.96
CA SER A 315 -20.85 36.55 44.90
C SER A 315 -20.12 36.42 46.23
N THR A 316 -19.43 35.27 46.45
CA THR A 316 -18.66 35.03 47.69
C THR A 316 -17.36 35.82 47.71
N PRO A 317 -16.88 36.33 48.85
CA PRO A 317 -15.61 37.08 48.90
C PRO A 317 -14.45 36.12 48.52
N PRO A 318 -13.53 36.52 47.61
CA PRO A 318 -12.41 35.71 47.21
C PRO A 318 -11.41 35.54 48.37
N PRO A 319 -10.82 34.33 48.51
CA PRO A 319 -9.83 34.06 49.56
C PRO A 319 -8.60 35.00 49.42
N GLN A 320 -7.97 35.36 50.54
CA GLN A 320 -6.85 36.31 50.59
C GLN A 320 -5.68 35.93 49.67
N ALA A 321 -5.34 34.64 49.60
CA ALA A 321 -4.29 34.11 48.70
C ALA A 321 -4.59 34.43 47.23
N LEU A 322 -5.85 34.37 46.79
CA LEU A 322 -6.26 34.69 45.44
C LEU A 322 -6.16 36.18 45.13
N ARG A 323 -6.50 37.05 46.11
CA ARG A 323 -6.34 38.49 45.96
C ARG A 323 -4.88 38.92 45.78
N THR A 324 -3.96 38.32 46.53
CA THR A 324 -2.52 38.60 46.38
C THR A 324 -1.97 38.11 45.06
N LEU A 325 -2.35 36.91 44.57
CA LEU A 325 -1.99 36.40 43.26
C LEU A 325 -2.53 37.30 42.12
N LEU A 326 -3.78 37.75 42.21
CA LEU A 326 -4.37 38.60 41.19
C LEU A 326 -3.70 39.99 41.15
N SER A 327 -3.32 40.58 42.32
CA SER A 327 -2.58 41.84 42.36
C SER A 327 -1.18 41.69 41.73
N SER A 328 -0.47 40.61 42.00
CA SER A 328 0.84 40.33 41.39
C SER A 328 0.74 40.13 39.86
N LEU A 329 -0.25 39.38 39.41
CA LEU A 329 -0.49 39.14 37.97
C LEU A 329 -0.97 40.37 37.21
N SER A 330 -1.78 41.23 37.84
CA SER A 330 -2.24 42.48 37.23
C SER A 330 -1.08 43.46 37.00
N THR A 331 -0.09 43.45 37.86
CA THR A 331 1.13 44.27 37.74
C THR A 331 2.00 43.78 36.57
N VAL A 332 2.11 42.45 36.36
CA VAL A 332 2.92 41.85 35.31
C VAL A 332 2.25 41.96 33.93
N CYS A 333 0.94 41.78 33.85
CA CYS A 333 0.19 41.74 32.59
C CYS A 333 -0.36 43.06 32.06
N LYS A 334 -0.12 44.20 32.75
CA LYS A 334 -0.69 45.54 32.40
C LYS A 334 -2.18 45.46 32.03
N LEU A 335 -2.96 44.67 32.76
CA LEU A 335 -4.40 44.60 32.62
C LEU A 335 -5.00 45.87 33.23
N THR A 336 -5.05 46.99 32.47
CA THR A 336 -5.70 48.22 32.88
C THR A 336 -7.20 47.94 33.13
N PRO A 337 -7.73 48.19 34.32
CA PRO A 337 -9.16 48.23 34.53
C PRO A 337 -9.71 49.36 33.69
N SER A 338 -10.70 49.12 32.82
CA SER A 338 -11.44 50.19 32.21
C SER A 338 -12.15 51.01 33.32
N PRO A 339 -12.14 52.35 33.23
CA PRO A 339 -12.57 53.23 34.35
C PRO A 339 -14.08 53.24 34.61
N GLU A 340 -14.88 52.41 34.02
CA GLU A 340 -16.36 52.47 34.06
C GLU A 340 -17.08 51.50 35.00
N SER A 341 -16.43 50.85 35.96
CA SER A 341 -17.15 50.04 36.97
C SER A 341 -16.77 50.44 38.40
N CYS A 342 -17.23 51.59 38.85
CA CYS A 342 -17.28 51.94 40.26
C CYS A 342 -18.48 51.24 40.92
N GLY A 343 -18.41 49.92 41.06
CA GLY A 343 -19.39 49.09 41.76
C GLY A 343 -18.67 48.00 42.52
N SER A 344 -18.73 48.01 43.85
CA SER A 344 -18.26 47.04 44.87
C SER A 344 -16.96 46.26 44.51
N SER A 345 -15.89 46.52 45.22
CA SER A 345 -14.53 45.96 44.98
C SER A 345 -14.41 44.42 44.98
N GLU A 346 -15.44 43.70 45.36
CA GLU A 346 -15.45 42.23 45.46
C GLU A 346 -15.87 41.52 44.17
N SER A 347 -16.86 42.09 43.45
CA SER A 347 -17.27 41.54 42.13
C SER A 347 -16.20 41.76 41.06
N GLY A 348 -15.33 42.76 41.21
CA GLY A 348 -14.24 43.05 40.31
C GLY A 348 -13.12 41.99 40.32
N ALA A 349 -12.84 41.37 41.48
CA ALA A 349 -11.79 40.34 41.60
C ALA A 349 -12.16 39.03 40.88
N TRP A 350 -13.39 38.55 41.01
CA TRP A 350 -13.87 37.37 40.29
C TRP A 350 -13.96 37.62 38.78
N ALA A 351 -14.39 38.80 38.36
CA ALA A 351 -14.39 39.16 36.94
C ALA A 351 -12.99 39.26 36.34
N ALA A 352 -11.97 39.69 37.11
CA ALA A 352 -10.59 39.69 36.70
C ALA A 352 -10.02 38.24 36.57
N LEU A 353 -10.31 37.38 37.56
CA LEU A 353 -9.94 35.95 37.51
C LEU A 353 -10.59 35.27 36.32
N ALA A 354 -11.88 35.48 36.09
CA ALA A 354 -12.59 34.89 34.95
C ALA A 354 -11.96 35.29 33.62
N ARG A 355 -11.55 36.56 33.45
CA ARG A 355 -10.84 37.01 32.23
C ARG A 355 -9.48 36.39 32.06
N LEU A 356 -8.68 36.21 33.12
CA LEU A 356 -7.38 35.54 33.08
C LEU A 356 -7.55 34.07 32.74
N LEU A 357 -8.47 33.39 33.42
CA LEU A 357 -8.80 31.99 33.17
C LEU A 357 -9.27 31.79 31.73
N ASP A 358 -10.11 32.66 31.21
CA ASP A 358 -10.58 32.61 29.82
C ASP A 358 -9.43 32.69 28.80
N ARG A 359 -8.52 33.65 28.99
CA ARG A 359 -7.35 33.79 28.10
C ARG A 359 -6.43 32.60 28.19
N ALA A 360 -6.14 32.08 29.39
CA ALA A 360 -5.28 30.95 29.59
C ALA A 360 -5.86 29.65 28.96
N LEU A 361 -7.16 29.38 29.20
CA LEU A 361 -7.85 28.23 28.63
C LEU A 361 -7.97 28.31 27.10
N SER A 362 -8.29 29.51 26.58
CA SER A 362 -8.36 29.71 25.13
C SER A 362 -6.99 29.55 24.47
N ALA A 363 -5.92 30.06 25.05
CA ALA A 363 -4.55 29.87 24.54
C ALA A 363 -4.13 28.40 24.57
N ALA A 364 -4.44 27.67 25.66
CA ALA A 364 -4.17 26.23 25.75
C ALA A 364 -4.93 25.43 24.68
N LEU A 365 -6.21 25.72 24.45
CA LEU A 365 -7.02 25.08 23.42
C LEU A 365 -6.52 25.41 22.01
N LEU A 366 -6.09 26.62 21.73
CA LEU A 366 -5.49 26.98 20.43
C LEU A 366 -4.15 26.30 20.23
N LEU A 367 -3.34 26.16 21.26
CA LEU A 367 -2.08 25.42 21.18
C LEU A 367 -2.33 23.92 20.89
N THR A 368 -3.29 23.30 21.58
CA THR A 368 -3.65 21.90 21.30
C THR A 368 -4.19 21.73 19.89
N LEU A 369 -5.03 22.64 19.40
CA LEU A 369 -5.51 22.63 18.03
C LEU A 369 -4.34 22.76 17.03
N PHE A 370 -3.40 23.67 17.28
CA PHE A 370 -2.22 23.85 16.44
C PHE A 370 -1.36 22.57 16.38
N VAL A 371 -1.12 21.92 17.52
CA VAL A 371 -0.38 20.64 17.58
C VAL A 371 -1.11 19.55 16.80
N LEU A 372 -2.44 19.44 16.94
CA LEU A 372 -3.25 18.46 16.19
C LEU A 372 -3.17 18.70 14.67
N LEU A 373 -3.22 19.95 14.22
CA LEU A 373 -3.06 20.29 12.81
C LEU A 373 -1.65 20.00 12.30
N ALA A 374 -0.62 20.25 13.10
CA ALA A 374 0.76 19.94 12.76
C ALA A 374 0.97 18.42 12.57
N VAL A 375 0.42 17.60 13.48
CA VAL A 375 0.49 16.11 13.36
C VAL A 375 -0.17 15.60 12.08
N GLN A 376 -1.15 16.31 11.52
CA GLN A 376 -1.76 15.93 10.25
C GLN A 376 -0.89 16.27 9.04
N LEU A 377 -0.01 17.28 9.16
CA LEU A 377 0.82 17.78 8.07
C LEU A 377 2.16 17.02 7.95
N PHE A 378 2.65 16.48 9.07
CA PHE A 378 3.89 15.71 9.18
C PHE A 378 3.62 14.24 9.51
#